data_e514d66f1a79d0f4015472c34e454b30
#
_entry.id   e514d66f1a79d0f4015472c34e454b30
#
_cell.length_a   1.000
_cell.length_b   1.000
_cell.length_c   1.000
_cell.angle_alpha   90.00
_cell.angle_beta   90.00
_cell.angle_gamma   90.00
#
_symmetry.space_group_name_H-M   'P 1'
#
loop_
_entity.id
_entity.type
_entity.pdbx_description
1 polymer ?
#
loop_
_entity_poly.entity_id
_entity_poly.type
_entity_poly.pdbx_seq_one_letter_code
_entity_poly.pdbx_strand_id
1 'polypeptide(L)'
;MKRCEADRTKLSPMMRHYVELKDKYEDTIIFYRLGDFYEMFFEDALLVSHELELTLTGKQAGLDERVPMCGIPYHASEIYIDKLIKKGYKVAICEQLEDPKMAKGMVKRDVTEIISSGTIISSNSLNEKENNFIGSIVDFKYCYVLTYTDITTGELYCEILDHNNSKVINKIIFLGIKEVILDSNVDKEIYHKLRDNYRITTSLIDDIYEGNDYDRVIKNVTDTRYIHGFKHLLNYLVVNQKRNMDHLEEIVIKKNDDYLKMDIHTKRNLELTESMRNKERMYSLLWLLDDTKTAMGSRKLKSWIEFPLVDKDKIEKRYDVVSILNQEFILCEELRKYLYEVYDLERLCGRIALKTANARDLLQLKKSLEVLPKINDILKSINYKELPDVSSLYQLLVDSIYESPPVGLKEGYLIKDGFNKELDELKDLRSGGKDFISNFEIQERERTGIKNLKVGFNKVFGYYIEISKGSLQFVTEIGRASCRERV
;
A
#
# COMPACT_ATOMS: atom_id res chain seq x y z
N MET A 1 -1.77 18.21 -28.68
CA MET A 1 -0.52 18.89 -28.26
C MET A 1 0.27 17.97 -27.34
N LYS A 2 1.52 17.76 -27.62
CA LYS A 2 2.46 17.06 -26.74
C LYS A 2 3.14 18.04 -25.80
N ARG A 3 3.59 17.57 -24.61
CA ARG A 3 4.29 18.38 -23.62
C ARG A 3 5.53 19.11 -24.17
N CYS A 4 6.29 18.44 -25.04
CA CYS A 4 7.49 19.00 -25.64
C CYS A 4 7.20 20.15 -26.65
N GLU A 5 5.96 20.25 -27.13
CA GLU A 5 5.51 21.28 -28.09
C GLU A 5 4.96 22.52 -27.35
N ALA A 6 4.73 22.44 -26.06
CA ALA A 6 4.14 23.52 -25.27
C ALA A 6 5.17 24.59 -24.90
N ASP A 7 4.83 25.87 -25.12
CA ASP A 7 5.63 26.99 -24.66
C ASP A 7 5.56 27.13 -23.14
N ARG A 8 6.63 26.69 -22.47
CA ARG A 8 6.70 26.65 -20.98
C ARG A 8 6.60 28.05 -20.37
N THR A 9 6.93 29.12 -21.08
CA THR A 9 6.87 30.48 -20.53
C THR A 9 5.44 30.99 -20.38
N LYS A 10 4.52 30.49 -21.21
CA LYS A 10 3.10 30.87 -21.21
C LYS A 10 2.25 30.00 -20.28
N LEU A 11 2.80 28.86 -19.80
CA LEU A 11 2.05 27.95 -18.93
C LEU A 11 1.64 28.62 -17.61
N SER A 12 0.41 28.32 -17.17
CA SER A 12 -0.04 28.69 -15.84
C SER A 12 0.87 28.06 -14.76
N PRO A 13 0.98 28.66 -13.55
CA PRO A 13 1.87 28.14 -12.50
C PRO A 13 1.62 26.66 -12.18
N MET A 14 0.37 26.24 -12.11
CA MET A 14 -0.02 24.87 -11.86
C MET A 14 0.43 23.92 -12.97
N MET A 15 0.25 24.33 -14.24
CA MET A 15 0.62 23.49 -15.37
C MET A 15 2.15 23.41 -15.55
N ARG A 16 2.86 24.48 -15.21
CA ARG A 16 4.34 24.48 -15.18
C ARG A 16 4.84 23.47 -14.16
N HIS A 17 4.29 23.48 -12.95
CA HIS A 17 4.63 22.51 -11.92
C HIS A 17 4.33 21.06 -12.34
N TYR A 18 3.18 20.82 -13.03
CA TYR A 18 2.88 19.49 -13.57
C TYR A 18 3.95 19.03 -14.58
N VAL A 19 4.37 19.93 -15.48
CA VAL A 19 5.41 19.62 -16.49
C VAL A 19 6.76 19.35 -15.82
N GLU A 20 7.13 20.11 -14.79
CA GLU A 20 8.35 19.88 -14.00
C GLU A 20 8.34 18.51 -13.31
N LEU A 21 7.21 18.13 -12.73
CA LEU A 21 7.04 16.79 -12.15
C LEU A 21 7.14 15.70 -13.21
N LYS A 22 6.52 15.92 -14.38
CA LYS A 22 6.57 14.95 -15.48
C LYS A 22 7.97 14.80 -16.07
N ASP A 23 8.76 15.86 -16.10
CA ASP A 23 10.18 15.79 -16.51
C ASP A 23 11.00 14.95 -15.51
N LYS A 24 10.68 15.03 -14.22
CA LYS A 24 11.33 14.24 -13.16
C LYS A 24 10.90 12.78 -13.18
N TYR A 25 9.64 12.49 -13.53
CA TYR A 25 9.03 11.16 -13.53
C TYR A 25 8.52 10.78 -14.93
N GLU A 26 9.41 10.76 -15.91
CA GLU A 26 9.07 10.67 -17.34
C GLU A 26 8.28 9.40 -17.67
N ASP A 27 8.70 8.24 -17.14
CA ASP A 27 8.08 6.91 -17.38
C ASP A 27 6.88 6.62 -16.46
N THR A 28 6.36 7.63 -15.74
CA THR A 28 5.33 7.44 -14.73
C THR A 28 4.12 8.33 -15.04
N ILE A 29 2.92 7.78 -15.00
CA ILE A 29 1.68 8.55 -15.16
C ILE A 29 1.44 9.37 -13.90
N ILE A 30 1.23 10.67 -14.01
CA ILE A 30 1.03 11.55 -12.86
C ILE A 30 -0.46 11.74 -12.60
N PHE A 31 -0.92 11.30 -11.44
CA PHE A 31 -2.24 11.59 -10.89
C PHE A 31 -2.15 12.85 -10.05
N TYR A 32 -2.47 13.99 -10.66
CA TYR A 32 -2.28 15.30 -10.07
C TYR A 32 -3.54 15.76 -9.33
N ARG A 33 -3.48 15.93 -8.00
CA ARG A 33 -4.62 16.29 -7.17
C ARG A 33 -5.11 17.71 -7.39
N LEU A 34 -6.36 17.85 -7.80
CA LEU A 34 -7.07 19.13 -7.95
C LEU A 34 -8.47 19.02 -7.33
N GLY A 35 -8.61 19.54 -6.13
CA GLY A 35 -9.87 19.42 -5.37
C GLY A 35 -10.24 17.95 -5.12
N ASP A 36 -11.41 17.53 -5.62
CA ASP A 36 -11.92 16.16 -5.43
C ASP A 36 -11.52 15.20 -6.56
N PHE A 37 -10.63 15.62 -7.46
CA PHE A 37 -10.19 14.83 -8.60
C PHE A 37 -8.68 14.65 -8.63
N TYR A 38 -8.23 13.54 -9.22
CA TYR A 38 -6.92 13.43 -9.84
C TYR A 38 -7.08 13.72 -11.33
N GLU A 39 -6.37 14.72 -11.80
CA GLU A 39 -6.36 15.12 -13.23
C GLU A 39 -5.02 14.75 -13.85
N MET A 40 -5.06 14.27 -15.07
CA MET A 40 -3.92 13.95 -15.92
C MET A 40 -3.94 14.88 -17.13
N PHE A 41 -2.76 15.25 -17.63
CA PHE A 41 -2.61 16.22 -18.72
C PHE A 41 -1.68 15.69 -19.81
N PHE A 42 -1.70 16.33 -20.99
CA PHE A 42 -0.87 16.03 -22.15
C PHE A 42 -0.93 14.54 -22.54
N GLU A 43 0.25 13.90 -22.68
CA GLU A 43 0.39 12.49 -23.07
C GLU A 43 -0.24 11.55 -22.04
N ASP A 44 -0.14 11.86 -20.73
CA ASP A 44 -0.75 11.05 -19.68
C ASP A 44 -2.28 11.04 -19.85
N ALA A 45 -2.89 12.18 -20.19
CA ALA A 45 -4.33 12.23 -20.41
C ALA A 45 -4.76 11.42 -21.63
N LEU A 46 -4.00 11.47 -22.71
CA LEU A 46 -4.28 10.70 -23.93
C LEU A 46 -4.16 9.18 -23.65
N LEU A 47 -3.09 8.79 -22.95
CA LEU A 47 -2.84 7.41 -22.59
C LEU A 47 -3.94 6.88 -21.67
N VAL A 48 -4.18 7.56 -20.54
CA VAL A 48 -5.13 7.11 -19.52
C VAL A 48 -6.57 7.11 -20.03
N SER A 49 -6.96 8.11 -20.83
CA SER A 49 -8.29 8.12 -21.44
C SER A 49 -8.53 6.93 -22.36
N HIS A 50 -7.51 6.51 -23.11
CA HIS A 50 -7.57 5.33 -23.96
C HIS A 50 -7.60 4.02 -23.14
N GLU A 51 -6.67 3.91 -22.18
CA GLU A 51 -6.48 2.66 -21.40
C GLU A 51 -7.64 2.37 -20.43
N LEU A 52 -8.31 3.41 -19.94
CA LEU A 52 -9.38 3.31 -18.94
C LEU A 52 -10.74 3.71 -19.51
N GLU A 53 -10.84 3.99 -20.81
CA GLU A 53 -12.07 4.43 -21.48
C GLU A 53 -12.71 5.66 -20.83
N LEU A 54 -11.86 6.63 -20.42
CA LEU A 54 -12.30 7.87 -19.79
C LEU A 54 -12.57 8.95 -20.84
N THR A 55 -13.48 9.86 -20.51
CA THR A 55 -13.74 11.04 -21.36
C THR A 55 -12.54 11.96 -21.43
N LEU A 56 -12.00 12.16 -22.61
CA LEU A 56 -10.97 13.14 -22.87
C LEU A 56 -11.59 14.52 -23.03
N THR A 57 -11.09 15.49 -22.29
CA THR A 57 -11.52 16.88 -22.30
C THR A 57 -10.32 17.81 -22.53
N GLY A 58 -10.52 19.13 -22.43
CA GLY A 58 -9.43 20.10 -22.55
C GLY A 58 -9.48 21.12 -21.41
N LYS A 59 -8.30 21.43 -20.84
CA LYS A 59 -8.12 22.46 -19.80
C LYS A 59 -7.35 23.65 -20.32
N GLN A 60 -7.78 24.84 -19.93
CA GLN A 60 -7.03 26.07 -20.24
C GLN A 60 -5.77 26.12 -19.37
N ALA A 61 -4.62 26.23 -20.02
CA ALA A 61 -3.31 26.12 -19.37
C ALA A 61 -2.44 27.39 -19.49
N GLY A 62 -2.98 28.46 -20.03
CA GLY A 62 -2.24 29.69 -20.40
C GLY A 62 -1.77 29.71 -21.85
N LEU A 63 -2.05 28.65 -22.61
CA LEU A 63 -1.79 28.53 -24.03
C LEU A 63 -3.03 28.93 -24.85
N ASP A 64 -2.83 29.20 -26.13
CA ASP A 64 -3.92 29.51 -27.05
C ASP A 64 -4.85 28.33 -27.28
N GLU A 65 -4.31 27.11 -27.25
CA GLU A 65 -5.06 25.88 -27.33
C GLU A 65 -5.24 25.25 -25.96
N ARG A 66 -6.36 24.52 -25.77
CA ARG A 66 -6.60 23.73 -24.56
C ARG A 66 -5.71 22.50 -24.53
N VAL A 67 -5.11 22.23 -23.37
CA VAL A 67 -4.31 21.03 -23.13
C VAL A 67 -5.22 19.83 -22.92
N PRO A 68 -4.96 18.67 -23.57
CA PRO A 68 -5.70 17.44 -23.30
C PRO A 68 -5.71 17.12 -21.80
N MET A 69 -6.88 16.76 -21.27
CA MET A 69 -7.10 16.45 -19.86
C MET A 69 -8.13 15.34 -19.71
N CYS A 70 -7.86 14.40 -18.80
CA CYS A 70 -8.86 13.51 -18.23
C CYS A 70 -8.73 13.51 -16.71
N GLY A 71 -9.76 13.04 -16.00
CA GLY A 71 -9.74 13.05 -14.54
C GLY A 71 -10.61 11.96 -13.96
N ILE A 72 -10.27 11.56 -12.74
CA ILE A 72 -11.00 10.57 -11.95
C ILE A 72 -11.25 11.12 -10.54
N PRO A 73 -12.37 10.75 -9.88
CA PRO A 73 -12.58 11.09 -8.48
C PRO A 73 -11.49 10.47 -7.60
N TYR A 74 -10.91 11.26 -6.68
CA TYR A 74 -9.79 10.77 -5.87
C TYR A 74 -10.15 9.58 -4.99
N HIS A 75 -11.38 9.54 -4.47
CA HIS A 75 -11.86 8.45 -3.62
C HIS A 75 -12.07 7.12 -4.36
N ALA A 76 -12.11 7.15 -5.70
CA ALA A 76 -12.22 5.96 -6.55
C ALA A 76 -10.91 5.60 -7.25
N SER A 77 -9.81 6.30 -6.95
CA SER A 77 -8.53 6.17 -7.67
C SER A 77 -7.93 4.77 -7.63
N GLU A 78 -8.08 4.02 -6.53
CA GLU A 78 -7.52 2.68 -6.38
C GLU A 78 -7.93 1.74 -7.52
N ILE A 79 -9.19 1.75 -7.93
CA ILE A 79 -9.70 0.88 -9.01
C ILE A 79 -9.02 1.20 -10.35
N TYR A 80 -8.78 2.48 -10.62
CA TYR A 80 -8.14 2.94 -11.85
C TYR A 80 -6.63 2.69 -11.83
N ILE A 81 -5.99 2.93 -10.69
CA ILE A 81 -4.57 2.62 -10.48
C ILE A 81 -4.33 1.13 -10.71
N ASP A 82 -5.14 0.26 -10.09
CA ASP A 82 -5.02 -1.20 -10.25
C ASP A 82 -5.09 -1.64 -11.72
N LYS A 83 -6.01 -1.06 -12.52
CA LYS A 83 -6.12 -1.35 -13.95
C LYS A 83 -4.85 -0.93 -14.72
N LEU A 84 -4.27 0.23 -14.41
CA LEU A 84 -3.05 0.71 -15.06
C LEU A 84 -1.84 -0.15 -14.69
N ILE A 85 -1.70 -0.47 -13.40
CA ILE A 85 -0.60 -1.31 -12.91
C ILE A 85 -0.64 -2.71 -13.53
N LYS A 86 -1.83 -3.33 -13.65
CA LYS A 86 -2.00 -4.63 -14.34
C LYS A 86 -1.59 -4.58 -15.81
N LYS A 87 -1.61 -3.41 -16.43
CA LYS A 87 -1.12 -3.18 -17.79
C LYS A 87 0.37 -2.81 -17.86
N GLY A 88 1.06 -2.78 -16.70
CA GLY A 88 2.50 -2.52 -16.59
C GLY A 88 2.90 -1.05 -16.48
N TYR A 89 1.95 -0.14 -16.32
CA TYR A 89 2.23 1.28 -16.09
C TYR A 89 2.62 1.56 -14.63
N LYS A 90 3.36 2.64 -14.42
CA LYS A 90 3.63 3.21 -13.09
C LYS A 90 2.79 4.46 -12.90
N VAL A 91 2.32 4.68 -11.68
CA VAL A 91 1.48 5.84 -11.32
C VAL A 91 2.11 6.60 -10.16
N ALA A 92 2.36 7.90 -10.36
CA ALA A 92 2.80 8.81 -9.30
C ALA A 92 1.59 9.57 -8.75
N ILE A 93 1.38 9.48 -7.46
CA ILE A 93 0.33 10.22 -6.73
C ILE A 93 0.90 11.56 -6.29
N CYS A 94 0.37 12.63 -6.86
CA CYS A 94 0.74 14.00 -6.49
C CYS A 94 -0.37 14.62 -5.63
N GLU A 95 -0.10 14.77 -4.33
CA GLU A 95 -1.05 15.28 -3.34
C GLU A 95 -0.83 16.76 -2.98
N GLN A 96 -1.87 17.36 -2.43
CA GLN A 96 -1.82 18.69 -1.82
C GLN A 96 -1.20 18.55 -0.42
N LEU A 97 -0.08 19.25 -0.18
CA LEU A 97 0.66 19.17 1.08
C LEU A 97 0.20 20.19 2.13
N GLU A 98 -0.70 21.10 1.75
CA GLU A 98 -1.25 22.13 2.63
C GLU A 98 -2.75 22.31 2.41
N ASP A 99 -3.45 22.83 3.43
CA ASP A 99 -4.88 23.12 3.31
C ASP A 99 -5.10 24.27 2.28
N PRO A 100 -5.91 24.05 1.23
CA PRO A 100 -6.22 25.07 0.23
C PRO A 100 -6.77 26.36 0.82
N LYS A 101 -7.39 26.32 2.02
CA LYS A 101 -7.92 27.50 2.72
C LYS A 101 -6.84 28.36 3.37
N MET A 102 -5.68 27.78 3.66
CA MET A 102 -4.55 28.46 4.31
C MET A 102 -3.49 28.92 3.32
N ALA A 103 -3.54 28.43 2.08
CA ALA A 103 -2.55 28.73 1.06
C ALA A 103 -2.62 30.18 0.57
N LYS A 104 -1.48 30.88 0.63
CA LYS A 104 -1.30 32.20 0.01
C LYS A 104 -0.78 32.02 -1.42
N GLY A 105 -1.67 31.72 -2.36
CA GLY A 105 -1.33 31.49 -3.77
C GLY A 105 -1.60 30.07 -4.24
N MET A 106 -0.68 29.46 -5.00
CA MET A 106 -0.83 28.09 -5.47
C MET A 106 -0.56 27.12 -4.32
N VAL A 107 -1.52 26.24 -4.03
CA VAL A 107 -1.37 25.16 -3.04
C VAL A 107 -0.15 24.32 -3.37
N LYS A 108 0.73 24.12 -2.40
CA LYS A 108 1.93 23.29 -2.55
C LYS A 108 1.54 21.83 -2.79
N ARG A 109 2.17 21.23 -3.77
CA ARG A 109 1.97 19.82 -4.16
C ARG A 109 3.31 19.15 -4.37
N ASP A 110 3.37 17.85 -4.11
CA ASP A 110 4.50 17.01 -4.50
C ASP A 110 4.02 15.57 -4.69
N VAL A 111 4.85 14.76 -5.33
CA VAL A 111 4.64 13.32 -5.42
C VAL A 111 4.89 12.71 -4.04
N THR A 112 3.85 12.12 -3.50
CA THR A 112 3.88 11.45 -2.19
C THR A 112 4.19 9.98 -2.28
N GLU A 113 3.84 9.36 -3.42
CA GLU A 113 3.98 7.92 -3.63
C GLU A 113 4.07 7.61 -5.11
N ILE A 114 4.88 6.59 -5.46
CA ILE A 114 4.87 5.98 -6.79
C ILE A 114 4.43 4.53 -6.64
N ILE A 115 3.38 4.16 -7.37
CA ILE A 115 2.80 2.82 -7.34
C ILE A 115 3.17 2.11 -8.64
N SER A 116 3.70 0.89 -8.51
CA SER A 116 4.09 0.01 -9.61
C SER A 116 3.69 -1.43 -9.32
N SER A 117 3.93 -2.35 -10.24
CA SER A 117 3.57 -3.76 -10.07
C SER A 117 4.22 -4.44 -8.85
N GLY A 118 5.43 -4.03 -8.48
CA GLY A 118 6.16 -4.54 -7.31
C GLY A 118 5.89 -3.79 -6.01
N THR A 119 5.28 -2.59 -6.08
CA THR A 119 5.09 -1.71 -4.92
C THR A 119 3.63 -1.50 -4.50
N ILE A 120 2.70 -2.27 -5.08
CA ILE A 120 1.29 -2.29 -4.65
C ILE A 120 1.17 -2.79 -3.22
N ILE A 121 0.37 -2.07 -2.41
CA ILE A 121 0.07 -2.39 -1.01
C ILE A 121 -1.42 -2.69 -0.81
N SER A 122 -2.28 -2.21 -1.72
CA SER A 122 -3.74 -2.36 -1.61
C SER A 122 -4.15 -3.84 -1.57
N SER A 123 -4.91 -4.21 -0.55
CA SER A 123 -5.41 -5.58 -0.37
C SER A 123 -6.36 -6.02 -1.49
N ASN A 124 -7.03 -5.08 -2.16
CA ASN A 124 -7.96 -5.39 -3.25
C ASN A 124 -7.24 -5.84 -4.53
N SER A 125 -5.97 -5.45 -4.68
CA SER A 125 -5.16 -5.70 -5.87
C SER A 125 -4.23 -6.89 -5.75
N LEU A 126 -4.00 -7.37 -4.54
CA LEU A 126 -3.08 -8.45 -4.23
C LEU A 126 -3.81 -9.77 -4.00
N ASN A 127 -3.24 -10.86 -4.53
CA ASN A 127 -3.65 -12.19 -4.15
C ASN A 127 -3.08 -12.51 -2.74
N GLU A 128 -3.94 -12.77 -1.78
CA GLU A 128 -3.53 -13.05 -0.38
C GLU A 128 -2.62 -14.29 -0.28
N LYS A 129 -2.81 -15.27 -1.15
CA LYS A 129 -2.08 -16.54 -1.16
C LYS A 129 -0.77 -16.52 -1.94
N GLU A 130 -0.37 -15.34 -2.47
CA GLU A 130 0.84 -15.17 -3.27
C GLU A 130 1.67 -13.99 -2.79
N ASN A 131 3.00 -14.12 -2.91
CA ASN A 131 3.90 -13.02 -2.71
C ASN A 131 3.88 -12.05 -3.91
N ASN A 132 4.14 -10.77 -3.63
CA ASN A 132 4.32 -9.74 -4.65
C ASN A 132 5.77 -9.24 -4.64
N PHE A 133 6.65 -10.02 -5.26
CA PHE A 133 8.08 -9.72 -5.24
C PHE A 133 8.47 -8.59 -6.18
N ILE A 134 9.30 -7.69 -5.65
CA ILE A 134 10.13 -6.74 -6.38
C ILE A 134 11.58 -7.15 -6.20
N GLY A 135 12.38 -7.07 -7.25
CA GLY A 135 13.79 -7.47 -7.22
C GLY A 135 14.74 -6.43 -7.78
N SER A 136 15.99 -6.56 -7.43
CA SER A 136 17.11 -5.75 -7.91
C SER A 136 18.22 -6.67 -8.39
N ILE A 137 18.82 -6.34 -9.54
CA ILE A 137 19.97 -7.03 -10.10
C ILE A 137 21.14 -6.06 -10.23
N VAL A 138 22.25 -6.45 -9.63
CA VAL A 138 23.52 -5.73 -9.73
C VAL A 138 24.55 -6.62 -10.44
N ASP A 139 25.23 -6.06 -11.43
CA ASP A 139 26.29 -6.76 -12.17
C ASP A 139 27.67 -6.50 -11.61
N PHE A 140 28.30 -7.53 -11.06
CA PHE A 140 29.70 -7.52 -10.60
C PHE A 140 30.69 -8.01 -11.67
N LYS A 141 30.28 -8.15 -12.95
CA LYS A 141 31.05 -8.61 -14.11
C LYS A 141 31.44 -10.10 -14.10
N TYR A 142 31.53 -10.74 -12.95
CA TYR A 142 31.79 -12.18 -12.79
C TYR A 142 30.62 -12.93 -12.16
N CYS A 143 29.67 -12.21 -11.58
CA CYS A 143 28.42 -12.75 -11.03
C CYS A 143 27.34 -11.68 -11.04
N TYR A 144 26.09 -12.09 -11.01
CA TYR A 144 24.96 -11.23 -10.72
C TYR A 144 24.54 -11.41 -9.25
N VAL A 145 24.12 -10.32 -8.62
CA VAL A 145 23.48 -10.38 -7.31
C VAL A 145 22.00 -10.01 -7.49
N LEU A 146 21.14 -10.97 -7.16
CA LEU A 146 19.69 -10.78 -7.14
C LEU A 146 19.23 -10.60 -5.70
N THR A 147 18.69 -9.43 -5.38
CA THR A 147 18.04 -9.13 -4.11
C THR A 147 16.56 -8.91 -4.38
N TYR A 148 15.66 -9.53 -3.61
CA TYR A 148 14.22 -9.37 -3.82
C TYR A 148 13.46 -9.42 -2.50
N THR A 149 12.33 -8.71 -2.47
CA THR A 149 11.47 -8.55 -1.29
C THR A 149 10.00 -8.50 -1.68
N ASP A 150 9.13 -8.91 -0.78
CA ASP A 150 7.73 -8.54 -0.78
C ASP A 150 7.52 -7.43 0.25
N ILE A 151 7.30 -6.21 -0.21
CA ILE A 151 7.16 -5.04 0.67
C ILE A 151 5.92 -5.11 1.57
N THR A 152 4.97 -5.98 1.27
CA THR A 152 3.74 -6.13 2.07
C THR A 152 3.94 -7.05 3.26
N THR A 153 4.89 -7.98 3.18
CA THR A 153 5.21 -8.95 4.24
C THR A 153 6.52 -8.62 4.96
N GLY A 154 7.43 -7.89 4.29
CA GLY A 154 8.76 -7.57 4.81
C GLY A 154 9.81 -8.65 4.55
N GLU A 155 9.45 -9.79 3.96
CA GLU A 155 10.41 -10.85 3.60
C GLU A 155 11.48 -10.32 2.64
N LEU A 156 12.74 -10.61 2.91
CA LEU A 156 13.86 -10.14 2.11
C LEU A 156 14.87 -11.25 1.84
N TYR A 157 15.21 -11.41 0.58
CA TYR A 157 16.09 -12.49 0.10
C TYR A 157 17.22 -11.94 -0.76
N CYS A 158 18.38 -12.60 -0.70
CA CYS A 158 19.50 -12.30 -1.60
C CYS A 158 20.18 -13.58 -2.06
N GLU A 159 20.61 -13.59 -3.32
CA GLU A 159 21.25 -14.73 -3.96
C GLU A 159 22.32 -14.25 -4.96
N ILE A 160 23.48 -14.94 -4.98
CA ILE A 160 24.48 -14.76 -6.02
C ILE A 160 24.21 -15.77 -7.14
N LEU A 161 24.14 -15.28 -8.36
CA LEU A 161 23.92 -16.05 -9.56
C LEU A 161 25.16 -16.01 -10.45
N ASP A 162 25.39 -17.10 -11.20
CA ASP A 162 26.42 -17.10 -12.23
C ASP A 162 26.19 -15.96 -13.23
N HIS A 163 27.28 -15.43 -13.80
CA HIS A 163 27.22 -14.39 -14.84
C HIS A 163 26.70 -14.98 -16.16
N ASN A 164 25.41 -15.28 -16.20
CA ASN A 164 24.71 -15.86 -17.33
C ASN A 164 23.29 -15.28 -17.43
N ASN A 165 23.03 -14.53 -18.49
CA ASN A 165 21.77 -13.82 -18.73
C ASN A 165 20.55 -14.76 -18.67
N SER A 166 20.64 -15.93 -19.29
CA SER A 166 19.51 -16.88 -19.33
C SER A 166 19.19 -17.43 -17.94
N LYS A 167 20.21 -17.70 -17.10
CA LYS A 167 20.00 -18.17 -15.72
C LYS A 167 19.31 -17.10 -14.87
N VAL A 168 19.73 -15.84 -15.01
CA VAL A 168 19.12 -14.70 -14.27
C VAL A 168 17.66 -14.51 -14.69
N ILE A 169 17.39 -14.47 -15.98
CA ILE A 169 16.02 -14.31 -16.52
C ILE A 169 15.13 -15.46 -16.02
N ASN A 170 15.60 -16.71 -16.15
CA ASN A 170 14.85 -17.88 -15.70
C ASN A 170 14.58 -17.82 -14.19
N LYS A 171 15.53 -17.36 -13.40
CA LYS A 171 15.36 -17.21 -11.95
C LYS A 171 14.29 -16.17 -11.60
N ILE A 172 14.30 -15.01 -12.26
CA ILE A 172 13.30 -13.96 -12.05
C ILE A 172 11.89 -14.49 -12.36
N ILE A 173 11.75 -15.20 -13.49
CA ILE A 173 10.47 -15.78 -13.90
C ILE A 173 10.05 -16.88 -12.93
N PHE A 174 10.99 -17.75 -12.51
CA PHE A 174 10.73 -18.82 -11.55
C PHE A 174 10.19 -18.28 -10.22
N LEU A 175 10.77 -17.18 -9.70
CA LEU A 175 10.35 -16.51 -8.49
C LEU A 175 9.04 -15.71 -8.64
N GLY A 176 8.61 -15.46 -9.88
CA GLY A 176 7.42 -14.65 -10.16
C GLY A 176 7.59 -13.17 -9.80
N ILE A 177 8.81 -12.65 -9.89
CA ILE A 177 9.10 -11.23 -9.62
C ILE A 177 8.34 -10.36 -10.62
N LYS A 178 7.60 -9.37 -10.11
CA LYS A 178 6.72 -8.51 -10.91
C LYS A 178 7.41 -7.26 -11.42
N GLU A 179 8.43 -6.82 -10.70
CA GLU A 179 9.22 -5.63 -11.05
C GLU A 179 10.69 -5.87 -10.73
N VAL A 180 11.57 -5.39 -11.61
CA VAL A 180 13.02 -5.56 -11.49
C VAL A 180 13.74 -4.22 -11.69
N ILE A 181 14.57 -3.87 -10.74
CA ILE A 181 15.50 -2.76 -10.81
C ILE A 181 16.83 -3.28 -11.33
N LEU A 182 17.37 -2.64 -12.35
CA LEU A 182 18.64 -3.01 -12.99
C LEU A 182 19.63 -1.86 -12.83
N ASP A 183 20.87 -2.20 -12.53
CA ASP A 183 21.96 -1.26 -12.66
C ASP A 183 22.34 -1.10 -14.16
N SER A 184 22.93 0.02 -14.56
CA SER A 184 23.27 0.33 -15.96
C SER A 184 24.32 -0.60 -16.55
N ASN A 185 25.09 -1.33 -15.73
CA ASN A 185 26.08 -2.31 -16.17
C ASN A 185 25.44 -3.64 -16.61
N VAL A 186 24.21 -3.91 -16.16
CA VAL A 186 23.49 -5.13 -16.54
C VAL A 186 23.26 -5.16 -18.06
N ASP A 187 23.49 -6.33 -18.65
CA ASP A 187 23.34 -6.53 -20.09
C ASP A 187 21.93 -6.13 -20.56
N LYS A 188 21.88 -5.28 -21.60
CA LYS A 188 20.64 -4.83 -22.23
C LYS A 188 19.74 -5.96 -22.70
N GLU A 189 20.31 -7.14 -22.98
CA GLU A 189 19.53 -8.33 -23.33
C GLU A 189 18.57 -8.71 -22.19
N ILE A 190 19.02 -8.64 -20.92
CA ILE A 190 18.19 -8.93 -19.75
C ILE A 190 17.03 -7.93 -19.71
N TYR A 191 17.33 -6.61 -19.83
CA TYR A 191 16.33 -5.56 -19.82
C TYR A 191 15.25 -5.78 -20.90
N HIS A 192 15.66 -5.99 -22.17
CA HIS A 192 14.72 -6.18 -23.27
C HIS A 192 13.89 -7.46 -23.11
N LYS A 193 14.52 -8.59 -22.75
CA LYS A 193 13.78 -9.84 -22.56
C LYS A 193 12.76 -9.76 -21.44
N LEU A 194 13.11 -9.19 -20.29
CA LEU A 194 12.18 -9.05 -19.17
C LEU A 194 10.99 -8.17 -19.54
N ARG A 195 11.23 -7.02 -20.17
CA ARG A 195 10.20 -6.07 -20.57
C ARG A 195 9.34 -6.56 -21.73
N ASP A 196 9.97 -6.94 -22.83
CA ASP A 196 9.27 -7.15 -24.11
C ASP A 196 8.65 -8.54 -24.20
N ASN A 197 9.36 -9.59 -23.70
CA ASN A 197 8.88 -10.96 -23.77
C ASN A 197 8.02 -11.36 -22.57
N TYR A 198 8.40 -10.91 -21.37
CA TYR A 198 7.75 -11.34 -20.13
C TYR A 198 6.86 -10.26 -19.50
N ARG A 199 6.87 -9.03 -20.03
CA ARG A 199 6.08 -7.88 -19.55
C ARG A 199 6.32 -7.58 -18.07
N ILE A 200 7.54 -7.83 -17.59
CA ILE A 200 7.96 -7.48 -16.24
C ILE A 200 8.32 -6.00 -16.24
N THR A 201 7.80 -5.25 -15.27
CA THR A 201 8.15 -3.83 -15.11
C THR A 201 9.63 -3.71 -14.78
N THR A 202 10.35 -2.85 -15.51
CA THR A 202 11.80 -2.65 -15.33
C THR A 202 12.12 -1.19 -15.10
N SER A 203 13.11 -0.93 -14.23
CA SER A 203 13.66 0.41 -13.96
C SER A 203 15.18 0.35 -14.02
N LEU A 204 15.82 1.39 -14.55
CA LEU A 204 17.28 1.54 -14.58
C LEU A 204 17.67 2.57 -13.50
N ILE A 205 18.45 2.17 -12.51
CA ILE A 205 18.91 2.99 -11.40
C ILE A 205 20.32 2.54 -11.03
N ASP A 206 21.23 3.50 -10.83
CA ASP A 206 22.61 3.20 -10.42
C ASP A 206 22.87 3.58 -8.97
N ASP A 207 22.02 4.43 -8.41
CA ASP A 207 22.19 4.93 -7.06
C ASP A 207 21.96 3.82 -6.02
N ILE A 208 22.75 3.87 -4.95
CA ILE A 208 22.62 3.00 -3.78
C ILE A 208 22.23 3.83 -2.55
N TYR A 209 21.55 3.22 -1.61
CA TYR A 209 21.17 3.86 -0.36
C TYR A 209 22.42 4.08 0.52
N GLU A 210 22.72 5.33 0.87
CA GLU A 210 23.91 5.69 1.65
C GLU A 210 23.66 5.75 3.17
N GLY A 211 22.38 5.74 3.61
CA GLY A 211 22.03 5.79 5.03
C GLY A 211 22.34 4.49 5.77
N ASN A 212 22.34 4.56 7.11
CA ASN A 212 22.57 3.43 8.02
C ASN A 212 21.30 2.99 8.77
N ASP A 213 20.17 3.60 8.48
CA ASP A 213 18.89 3.35 9.21
C ASP A 213 18.43 1.89 9.14
N TYR A 214 18.88 1.16 8.12
CA TYR A 214 18.48 -0.23 7.87
C TYR A 214 19.61 -1.25 8.08
N ASP A 215 20.72 -0.87 8.75
CA ASP A 215 21.87 -1.76 9.00
C ASP A 215 21.50 -3.00 9.83
N ARG A 216 20.42 -2.94 10.62
CA ARG A 216 19.86 -4.10 11.33
C ARG A 216 19.49 -5.25 10.40
N VAL A 217 19.05 -4.93 9.17
CA VAL A 217 18.59 -5.93 8.18
C VAL A 217 19.76 -6.76 7.66
N ILE A 218 20.96 -6.18 7.60
CA ILE A 218 22.19 -6.78 7.07
C ILE A 218 23.22 -7.09 8.16
N LYS A 219 22.84 -7.03 9.45
CA LYS A 219 23.75 -7.17 10.61
C LYS A 219 24.64 -8.43 10.54
N ASN A 220 24.10 -9.52 10.01
CA ASN A 220 24.79 -10.81 9.95
C ASN A 220 25.44 -11.08 8.58
N VAL A 221 25.50 -10.07 7.70
CA VAL A 221 26.04 -10.21 6.34
C VAL A 221 27.46 -9.66 6.29
N THR A 222 28.41 -10.49 5.91
CA THR A 222 29.83 -10.12 5.79
C THR A 222 30.26 -9.85 4.34
N ASP A 223 29.59 -10.44 3.36
CA ASP A 223 29.91 -10.27 1.95
C ASP A 223 29.33 -8.94 1.42
N THR A 224 30.22 -8.07 1.00
CA THR A 224 29.88 -6.72 0.51
C THR A 224 28.98 -6.72 -0.73
N ARG A 225 28.97 -7.80 -1.51
CA ARG A 225 28.11 -7.92 -2.69
C ARG A 225 26.64 -7.99 -2.30
N TYR A 226 26.30 -8.76 -1.26
CA TYR A 226 24.93 -8.80 -0.72
C TYR A 226 24.51 -7.46 -0.14
N ILE A 227 25.42 -6.79 0.58
CA ILE A 227 25.18 -5.46 1.13
C ILE A 227 24.88 -4.46 0.01
N HIS A 228 25.68 -4.49 -1.07
CA HIS A 228 25.49 -3.60 -2.21
C HIS A 228 24.17 -3.88 -2.92
N GLY A 229 23.84 -5.14 -3.20
CA GLY A 229 22.55 -5.52 -3.80
C GLY A 229 21.35 -5.09 -2.97
N PHE A 230 21.43 -5.24 -1.63
CA PHE A 230 20.41 -4.74 -0.72
C PHE A 230 20.28 -3.21 -0.77
N LYS A 231 21.38 -2.48 -0.68
CA LYS A 231 21.37 -1.00 -0.71
C LYS A 231 20.87 -0.44 -2.04
N HIS A 232 21.10 -1.15 -3.14
CA HIS A 232 20.55 -0.79 -4.45
C HIS A 232 19.02 -0.97 -4.49
N LEU A 233 18.49 -2.09 -4.01
CA LEU A 233 17.04 -2.30 -3.88
C LEU A 233 16.41 -1.28 -2.92
N LEU A 234 17.05 -1.05 -1.77
CA LEU A 234 16.57 -0.14 -0.74
C LEU A 234 16.47 1.30 -1.23
N ASN A 235 17.45 1.77 -2.03
CA ASN A 235 17.41 3.10 -2.61
C ASN A 235 16.12 3.31 -3.43
N TYR A 236 15.79 2.34 -4.26
CA TYR A 236 14.54 2.40 -5.04
C TYR A 236 13.31 2.45 -4.13
N LEU A 237 13.23 1.58 -3.14
CA LEU A 237 12.08 1.49 -2.25
C LEU A 237 11.89 2.78 -1.43
N VAL A 238 12.97 3.33 -0.87
CA VAL A 238 12.90 4.55 -0.06
C VAL A 238 12.55 5.77 -0.91
N VAL A 239 13.19 5.92 -2.08
CA VAL A 239 12.94 7.06 -2.98
C VAL A 239 11.52 7.01 -3.55
N ASN A 240 11.06 5.85 -4.02
CA ASN A 240 9.74 5.74 -4.66
C ASN A 240 8.60 5.71 -3.65
N GLN A 241 8.75 4.94 -2.56
CA GLN A 241 7.70 4.86 -1.55
C GLN A 241 7.68 6.07 -0.64
N LYS A 242 8.78 6.81 -0.51
CA LYS A 242 8.96 7.94 0.42
C LYS A 242 8.47 7.61 1.83
N ARG A 243 8.58 6.34 2.22
CA ARG A 243 8.08 5.77 3.48
C ARG A 243 9.17 5.01 4.19
N ASN A 244 8.97 4.83 5.47
CA ASN A 244 9.83 4.02 6.30
C ASN A 244 9.64 2.52 5.97
N MET A 245 10.75 1.78 5.81
CA MET A 245 10.79 0.35 5.56
C MET A 245 11.22 -0.45 6.81
N ASP A 246 10.90 0.03 8.01
CA ASP A 246 11.30 -0.60 9.29
C ASP A 246 10.74 -2.02 9.50
N HIS A 247 9.76 -2.44 8.72
CA HIS A 247 9.20 -3.79 8.79
C HIS A 247 9.98 -4.84 7.98
N LEU A 248 10.98 -4.43 7.19
CA LEU A 248 11.82 -5.39 6.48
C LEU A 248 12.49 -6.34 7.46
N GLU A 249 12.42 -7.63 7.20
CA GLU A 249 13.07 -8.66 7.99
C GLU A 249 14.57 -8.72 7.72
N GLU A 250 15.31 -9.47 8.55
CA GLU A 250 16.71 -9.74 8.28
C GLU A 250 16.85 -10.49 6.94
N ILE A 251 17.86 -10.09 6.15
CA ILE A 251 18.07 -10.66 4.82
C ILE A 251 18.41 -12.16 4.91
N VAL A 252 17.66 -12.94 4.16
CA VAL A 252 17.91 -14.38 4.02
C VAL A 252 18.76 -14.62 2.79
N ILE A 253 20.00 -15.06 3.01
CA ILE A 253 20.89 -15.44 1.91
C ILE A 253 20.54 -16.85 1.47
N LYS A 254 20.01 -16.98 0.25
CA LYS A 254 19.71 -18.28 -0.35
C LYS A 254 20.98 -18.91 -0.94
N LYS A 255 21.41 -20.02 -0.34
CA LYS A 255 22.51 -20.83 -0.86
C LYS A 255 21.92 -21.90 -1.78
N ASN A 256 22.51 -22.05 -2.96
CA ASN A 256 22.04 -23.01 -3.98
C ASN A 256 22.07 -24.49 -3.54
N ASP A 257 22.80 -24.81 -2.50
CA ASP A 257 22.99 -26.19 -2.05
C ASP A 257 21.99 -26.63 -0.96
N ASP A 258 21.20 -25.72 -0.40
CA ASP A 258 20.17 -26.04 0.61
C ASP A 258 18.89 -26.63 0.01
N TYR A 259 18.65 -26.42 -1.30
CA TYR A 259 17.40 -26.76 -1.96
C TYR A 259 17.62 -27.53 -3.25
N LEU A 260 16.65 -28.38 -3.60
CA LEU A 260 16.61 -29.05 -4.90
C LEU A 260 16.56 -28.00 -6.02
N LYS A 261 17.54 -28.06 -6.92
CA LYS A 261 17.62 -27.14 -8.06
C LYS A 261 16.54 -27.50 -9.07
N MET A 262 15.59 -26.59 -9.26
CA MET A 262 14.57 -26.68 -10.28
C MET A 262 14.63 -25.46 -11.19
N ASP A 263 14.40 -25.67 -12.47
CA ASP A 263 14.22 -24.58 -13.42
C ASP A 263 12.73 -24.29 -13.67
N ILE A 264 12.47 -23.23 -14.43
CA ILE A 264 11.10 -22.84 -14.77
C ILE A 264 10.36 -23.89 -15.60
N HIS A 265 11.09 -24.64 -16.45
CA HIS A 265 10.51 -25.69 -17.28
C HIS A 265 10.08 -26.89 -16.43
N THR A 266 10.91 -27.31 -15.49
CA THR A 266 10.58 -28.35 -14.50
C THR A 266 9.36 -27.96 -13.68
N LYS A 267 9.34 -26.73 -13.11
CA LYS A 267 8.20 -26.21 -12.35
C LYS A 267 6.91 -26.27 -13.16
N ARG A 268 6.96 -25.81 -14.42
CA ARG A 268 5.81 -25.77 -15.32
C ARG A 268 5.36 -27.16 -15.77
N ASN A 269 6.31 -28.02 -16.19
CA ASN A 269 5.99 -29.34 -16.74
C ASN A 269 5.44 -30.29 -15.68
N LEU A 270 5.83 -30.10 -14.41
CA LEU A 270 5.27 -30.83 -13.26
C LEU A 270 4.01 -30.17 -12.70
N GLU A 271 3.54 -29.08 -13.29
CA GLU A 271 2.36 -28.32 -12.82
C GLU A 271 2.37 -28.06 -11.31
N LEU A 272 3.53 -27.64 -10.78
CA LEU A 272 3.71 -27.53 -9.34
C LEU A 272 2.81 -26.44 -8.73
N THR A 273 2.72 -25.29 -9.37
CA THR A 273 1.98 -24.11 -8.84
C THR A 273 0.87 -23.61 -9.76
N GLU A 274 0.95 -23.96 -11.05
CA GLU A 274 0.00 -23.55 -12.09
C GLU A 274 -0.19 -24.68 -13.10
N SER A 275 -1.41 -24.81 -13.64
CA SER A 275 -1.69 -25.77 -14.71
C SER A 275 -1.09 -25.32 -16.04
N MET A 276 -0.62 -26.26 -16.87
CA MET A 276 -0.06 -25.96 -18.20
C MET A 276 -1.09 -25.36 -19.15
N ARG A 277 -2.33 -25.82 -19.05
CA ARG A 277 -3.42 -25.44 -19.97
C ARG A 277 -3.88 -24.01 -19.79
N ASN A 278 -4.22 -23.62 -18.54
CA ASN A 278 -4.88 -22.36 -18.26
C ASN A 278 -3.94 -21.36 -17.57
N LYS A 279 -2.76 -21.79 -17.12
CA LYS A 279 -1.84 -20.99 -16.26
C LYS A 279 -2.53 -20.48 -14.99
N GLU A 280 -3.43 -21.27 -14.47
CA GLU A 280 -4.16 -21.02 -13.24
C GLU A 280 -3.69 -21.98 -12.15
N ARG A 281 -3.90 -21.58 -10.90
CA ARG A 281 -3.59 -22.43 -9.74
C ARG A 281 -4.41 -23.72 -9.72
N MET A 282 -5.64 -23.71 -10.20
CA MET A 282 -6.53 -24.87 -10.26
C MET A 282 -5.89 -26.01 -11.05
N TYR A 283 -6.00 -27.23 -10.51
CA TYR A 283 -5.41 -28.48 -11.02
C TYR A 283 -3.87 -28.55 -10.95
N SER A 284 -3.18 -27.67 -10.22
CA SER A 284 -1.78 -27.81 -9.91
C SER A 284 -1.56 -28.66 -8.63
N LEU A 285 -0.29 -29.08 -8.38
CA LEU A 285 0.06 -29.74 -7.12
C LEU A 285 -0.23 -28.86 -5.91
N LEU A 286 0.09 -27.57 -6.00
CA LEU A 286 -0.21 -26.60 -4.94
C LEU A 286 -1.72 -26.53 -4.65
N TRP A 287 -2.55 -26.51 -5.68
CA TRP A 287 -4.02 -26.49 -5.50
C TRP A 287 -4.51 -27.76 -4.77
N LEU A 288 -3.95 -28.92 -5.11
CA LEU A 288 -4.33 -30.19 -4.48
C LEU A 288 -3.93 -30.25 -3.00
N LEU A 289 -2.75 -29.70 -2.65
CA LEU A 289 -2.19 -29.81 -1.30
C LEU A 289 -2.58 -28.66 -0.38
N ASP A 290 -3.07 -27.51 -0.90
CA ASP A 290 -3.33 -26.34 -0.08
C ASP A 290 -4.66 -26.43 0.67
N ASP A 291 -4.59 -27.05 1.83
CA ASP A 291 -5.64 -27.01 2.87
C ASP A 291 -5.23 -26.11 4.05
N THR A 292 -4.30 -25.20 3.85
CA THR A 292 -3.86 -24.25 4.88
C THR A 292 -4.99 -23.32 5.31
N LYS A 293 -5.01 -22.95 6.59
CA LYS A 293 -6.08 -22.14 7.18
C LYS A 293 -5.75 -20.64 7.20
N THR A 294 -4.52 -20.27 6.86
CA THR A 294 -4.05 -18.88 6.81
C THR A 294 -3.43 -18.56 5.45
N ALA A 295 -3.48 -17.30 5.04
CA ALA A 295 -2.81 -16.82 3.82
C ALA A 295 -1.27 -17.01 3.92
N MET A 296 -0.69 -16.72 5.09
CA MET A 296 0.73 -16.96 5.40
C MET A 296 1.11 -18.44 5.20
N GLY A 297 0.28 -19.36 5.69
CA GLY A 297 0.47 -20.80 5.49
C GLY A 297 0.47 -21.20 4.02
N SER A 298 -0.44 -20.64 3.22
CA SER A 298 -0.51 -20.89 1.77
C SER A 298 0.75 -20.41 1.05
N ARG A 299 1.25 -19.19 1.37
CA ARG A 299 2.52 -18.67 0.83
C ARG A 299 3.69 -19.57 1.23
N LYS A 300 3.72 -20.02 2.48
CA LYS A 300 4.77 -20.92 2.99
C LYS A 300 4.75 -22.29 2.28
N LEU A 301 3.56 -22.87 2.09
CA LEU A 301 3.40 -24.12 1.36
C LEU A 301 3.88 -23.99 -0.08
N LYS A 302 3.50 -22.91 -0.77
CA LYS A 302 3.99 -22.61 -2.12
C LYS A 302 5.52 -22.55 -2.15
N SER A 303 6.13 -21.83 -1.21
CA SER A 303 7.58 -21.74 -1.09
C SER A 303 8.23 -23.10 -0.84
N TRP A 304 7.62 -24.00 -0.07
CA TRP A 304 8.14 -25.34 0.17
C TRP A 304 8.07 -26.23 -1.06
N ILE A 305 7.04 -26.09 -1.87
CA ILE A 305 6.91 -26.81 -3.15
C ILE A 305 7.94 -26.32 -4.18
N GLU A 306 8.16 -25.01 -4.23
CA GLU A 306 9.10 -24.38 -5.16
C GLU A 306 10.57 -24.59 -4.75
N PHE A 307 10.83 -24.73 -3.45
CA PHE A 307 12.17 -24.91 -2.87
C PHE A 307 12.21 -26.12 -1.93
N PRO A 308 12.11 -27.35 -2.47
CA PRO A 308 12.22 -28.56 -1.65
C PRO A 308 13.59 -28.65 -1.00
N LEU A 309 13.64 -29.04 0.27
CA LEU A 309 14.89 -29.25 1.00
C LEU A 309 15.60 -30.50 0.45
N VAL A 310 16.95 -30.48 0.46
CA VAL A 310 17.79 -31.64 0.17
C VAL A 310 18.42 -32.23 1.43
N ASP A 311 18.48 -31.46 2.50
CA ASP A 311 19.03 -31.88 3.79
C ASP A 311 18.03 -32.83 4.50
N LYS A 312 18.48 -34.08 4.71
CA LYS A 312 17.67 -35.12 5.33
C LYS A 312 17.22 -34.75 6.74
N ASP A 313 18.10 -34.22 7.57
CA ASP A 313 17.79 -33.89 8.95
C ASP A 313 16.74 -32.78 9.05
N LYS A 314 16.81 -31.80 8.14
CA LYS A 314 15.80 -30.74 8.05
C LYS A 314 14.43 -31.28 7.60
N ILE A 315 14.43 -32.27 6.69
CA ILE A 315 13.20 -32.92 6.23
C ILE A 315 12.58 -33.75 7.35
N GLU A 316 13.38 -34.58 8.01
CA GLU A 316 12.91 -35.42 9.13
C GLU A 316 12.31 -34.61 10.27
N LYS A 317 12.93 -33.47 10.65
CA LYS A 317 12.34 -32.54 11.63
C LYS A 317 10.96 -32.04 11.26
N ARG A 318 10.67 -31.83 9.95
CA ARG A 318 9.31 -31.48 9.53
C ARG A 318 8.36 -32.66 9.66
N TYR A 319 8.81 -33.87 9.31
CA TYR A 319 8.01 -35.09 9.43
C TYR A 319 7.68 -35.43 10.88
N ASP A 320 8.60 -35.17 11.82
CA ASP A 320 8.35 -35.37 13.26
C ASP A 320 7.14 -34.57 13.72
N VAL A 321 7.06 -33.28 13.38
CA VAL A 321 5.92 -32.42 13.74
C VAL A 321 4.62 -32.90 13.07
N VAL A 322 4.69 -33.27 11.79
CA VAL A 322 3.52 -33.80 11.05
C VAL A 322 3.04 -35.11 11.69
N SER A 323 3.99 -35.97 12.09
CA SER A 323 3.68 -37.28 12.73
C SER A 323 2.96 -37.08 14.07
N ILE A 324 3.43 -36.16 14.89
CA ILE A 324 2.80 -35.82 16.17
C ILE A 324 1.36 -35.34 15.95
N LEU A 325 1.17 -34.37 15.05
CA LEU A 325 -0.16 -33.83 14.76
C LEU A 325 -1.10 -34.84 14.12
N ASN A 326 -0.57 -35.79 13.35
CA ASN A 326 -1.36 -36.86 12.76
C ASN A 326 -1.80 -37.91 13.80
N GLN A 327 -1.01 -38.16 14.84
CA GLN A 327 -1.37 -39.03 15.97
C GLN A 327 -2.37 -38.35 16.90
N GLU A 328 -2.18 -37.04 17.15
CA GLU A 328 -3.02 -36.24 18.04
C GLU A 328 -4.11 -35.51 17.22
N PHE A 329 -5.00 -36.28 16.60
CA PHE A 329 -6.03 -35.78 15.69
C PHE A 329 -6.89 -34.66 16.28
N ILE A 330 -7.29 -34.79 17.57
CA ILE A 330 -8.13 -33.79 18.24
C ILE A 330 -7.38 -32.46 18.34
N LEU A 331 -6.12 -32.48 18.76
CA LEU A 331 -5.28 -31.27 18.83
C LEU A 331 -5.04 -30.64 17.44
N CYS A 332 -4.89 -31.50 16.44
CA CYS A 332 -4.76 -31.01 15.05
C CYS A 332 -6.01 -30.24 14.59
N GLU A 333 -7.21 -30.77 14.84
CA GLU A 333 -8.46 -30.11 14.48
C GLU A 333 -8.71 -28.84 15.29
N GLU A 334 -8.36 -28.82 16.59
CA GLU A 334 -8.41 -27.60 17.39
C GLU A 334 -7.44 -26.54 16.88
N LEU A 335 -6.20 -26.91 16.55
CA LEU A 335 -5.23 -26.01 15.96
C LEU A 335 -5.73 -25.43 14.64
N ARG A 336 -6.30 -26.27 13.77
CA ARG A 336 -6.89 -25.82 12.48
C ARG A 336 -8.02 -24.82 12.69
N LYS A 337 -8.87 -25.04 13.69
CA LYS A 337 -9.95 -24.11 14.04
C LYS A 337 -9.41 -22.76 14.49
N TYR A 338 -8.42 -22.73 15.37
CA TYR A 338 -7.84 -21.47 15.83
C TYR A 338 -7.06 -20.76 14.72
N LEU A 339 -6.32 -21.49 13.88
CA LEU A 339 -5.62 -20.91 12.73
C LEU A 339 -6.58 -20.26 11.73
N TYR A 340 -7.80 -20.77 11.59
CA TYR A 340 -8.82 -20.18 10.72
C TYR A 340 -9.26 -18.77 11.19
N GLU A 341 -9.13 -18.48 12.48
CA GLU A 341 -9.44 -17.17 13.05
C GLU A 341 -8.27 -16.17 12.94
N VAL A 342 -7.09 -16.63 12.53
CA VAL A 342 -5.89 -15.79 12.36
C VAL A 342 -5.88 -15.15 10.96
N TYR A 343 -5.92 -13.83 10.93
CA TYR A 343 -5.76 -13.05 9.71
C TYR A 343 -4.30 -13.01 9.23
N ASP A 344 -4.06 -12.37 8.10
CA ASP A 344 -2.71 -12.24 7.52
C ASP A 344 -1.86 -11.26 8.34
N LEU A 345 -1.20 -11.76 9.38
CA LEU A 345 -0.40 -10.95 10.30
C LEU A 345 0.80 -10.29 9.60
N GLU A 346 1.44 -10.97 8.64
CA GLU A 346 2.56 -10.41 7.89
C GLU A 346 2.12 -9.13 7.16
N ARG A 347 1.04 -9.19 6.39
CA ARG A 347 0.52 -8.04 5.66
C ARG A 347 -0.12 -6.98 6.55
N LEU A 348 -0.71 -7.37 7.69
CA LEU A 348 -1.19 -6.42 8.69
C LEU A 348 -0.03 -5.61 9.29
N CYS A 349 1.06 -6.27 9.68
CA CYS A 349 2.27 -5.60 10.17
C CYS A 349 2.88 -4.68 9.10
N GLY A 350 2.96 -5.14 7.85
CA GLY A 350 3.42 -4.31 6.73
C GLY A 350 2.60 -3.04 6.56
N ARG A 351 1.24 -3.13 6.57
CA ARG A 351 0.38 -1.95 6.47
C ARG A 351 0.53 -1.00 7.65
N ILE A 352 0.71 -1.51 8.86
CA ILE A 352 0.94 -0.68 10.06
C ILE A 352 2.27 0.07 9.92
N ALA A 353 3.34 -0.60 9.55
CA ALA A 353 4.66 0.01 9.38
C ALA A 353 4.68 1.06 8.26
N LEU A 354 3.99 0.79 7.16
CA LEU A 354 3.82 1.71 6.03
C LEU A 354 2.78 2.82 6.29
N LYS A 355 2.16 2.84 7.48
CA LYS A 355 1.13 3.83 7.90
C LYS A 355 -0.10 3.87 6.98
N THR A 356 -0.43 2.74 6.36
CA THR A 356 -1.61 2.58 5.51
C THR A 356 -2.74 1.82 6.18
N ALA A 357 -2.49 1.27 7.38
CA ALA A 357 -3.49 0.53 8.15
C ALA A 357 -4.66 1.42 8.57
N ASN A 358 -5.85 0.86 8.54
CA ASN A 358 -7.08 1.48 9.04
C ASN A 358 -7.56 0.77 10.34
N ALA A 359 -8.62 1.28 10.95
CA ALA A 359 -9.14 0.72 12.19
C ALA A 359 -9.66 -0.73 12.04
N ARG A 360 -10.13 -1.12 10.86
CA ARG A 360 -10.55 -2.51 10.58
C ARG A 360 -9.35 -3.46 10.52
N ASP A 361 -8.22 -3.01 9.99
CA ASP A 361 -6.96 -3.76 10.01
C ASP A 361 -6.51 -4.03 11.46
N LEU A 362 -6.63 -3.02 12.33
CA LEU A 362 -6.32 -3.17 13.75
C LEU A 362 -7.28 -4.13 14.47
N LEU A 363 -8.56 -4.18 14.07
CA LEU A 363 -9.49 -5.19 14.58
C LEU A 363 -9.16 -6.60 14.12
N GLN A 364 -8.72 -6.77 12.88
CA GLN A 364 -8.24 -8.06 12.37
C GLN A 364 -7.01 -8.52 13.15
N LEU A 365 -6.08 -7.58 13.43
CA LEU A 365 -4.94 -7.85 14.29
C LEU A 365 -5.40 -8.26 15.70
N LYS A 366 -6.27 -7.49 16.34
CA LYS A 366 -6.85 -7.82 17.67
C LYS A 366 -7.43 -9.24 17.71
N LYS A 367 -8.28 -9.60 16.74
CA LYS A 367 -8.89 -10.94 16.64
C LYS A 367 -7.84 -12.05 16.50
N SER A 368 -6.80 -11.80 15.69
CA SER A 368 -5.71 -12.75 15.54
C SER A 368 -4.93 -12.94 16.85
N LEU A 369 -4.65 -11.84 17.57
CA LEU A 369 -3.92 -11.90 18.84
C LEU A 369 -4.73 -12.60 19.94
N GLU A 370 -6.07 -12.54 19.91
CA GLU A 370 -6.96 -13.17 20.88
C GLU A 370 -6.81 -14.68 20.94
N VAL A 371 -6.55 -15.32 19.80
CA VAL A 371 -6.46 -16.78 19.69
C VAL A 371 -5.04 -17.31 19.89
N LEU A 372 -4.00 -16.45 19.84
CA LEU A 372 -2.60 -16.89 19.99
C LEU A 372 -2.30 -17.63 21.28
N PRO A 373 -2.82 -17.28 22.49
CA PRO A 373 -2.59 -18.05 23.71
C PRO A 373 -3.08 -19.50 23.57
N LYS A 374 -4.24 -19.74 22.95
CA LYS A 374 -4.80 -21.09 22.74
C LYS A 374 -3.94 -21.91 21.76
N ILE A 375 -3.44 -21.26 20.71
CA ILE A 375 -2.47 -21.86 19.78
C ILE A 375 -1.21 -22.22 20.54
N ASN A 376 -0.73 -21.34 21.42
CA ASN A 376 0.50 -21.55 22.18
C ASN A 376 0.39 -22.73 23.17
N ASP A 377 -0.77 -22.92 23.78
CA ASP A 377 -1.03 -24.09 24.64
C ASP A 377 -0.94 -25.39 23.86
N ILE A 378 -1.45 -25.44 22.63
CA ILE A 378 -1.31 -26.61 21.76
C ILE A 378 0.16 -26.81 21.36
N LEU A 379 0.89 -25.74 20.97
CA LEU A 379 2.31 -25.84 20.62
C LEU A 379 3.15 -26.38 21.77
N LYS A 380 2.85 -25.97 23.01
CA LYS A 380 3.47 -26.53 24.23
C LYS A 380 3.21 -28.02 24.39
N SER A 381 1.97 -28.45 24.19
CA SER A 381 1.57 -29.87 24.35
C SER A 381 2.29 -30.80 23.36
N ILE A 382 2.64 -30.31 22.16
CA ILE A 382 3.41 -31.06 21.15
C ILE A 382 4.92 -30.78 21.21
N ASN A 383 5.39 -30.09 22.23
CA ASN A 383 6.79 -29.69 22.43
C ASN A 383 7.37 -28.90 21.22
N TYR A 384 6.55 -28.01 20.64
CA TYR A 384 6.98 -27.13 19.57
C TYR A 384 7.37 -25.76 20.12
N LYS A 385 8.08 -24.96 19.31
CA LYS A 385 8.51 -23.62 19.68
C LYS A 385 7.31 -22.73 20.02
N GLU A 386 7.34 -22.15 21.22
CA GLU A 386 6.31 -21.21 21.67
C GLU A 386 6.35 -19.89 20.89
N LEU A 387 5.17 -19.29 20.76
CA LEU A 387 5.01 -17.95 20.24
C LEU A 387 5.35 -16.91 21.32
N PRO A 388 5.81 -15.71 20.95
CA PRO A 388 6.07 -14.64 21.91
C PRO A 388 4.77 -14.19 22.59
N ASP A 389 4.89 -13.71 23.85
CA ASP A 389 3.77 -13.08 24.53
C ASP A 389 3.47 -11.71 23.94
N VAL A 390 2.23 -11.54 23.46
CA VAL A 390 1.70 -10.31 22.86
C VAL A 390 0.49 -9.77 23.62
N SER A 391 0.26 -10.21 24.84
CA SER A 391 -0.90 -9.88 25.68
C SER A 391 -1.03 -8.37 25.92
N SER A 392 0.08 -7.66 26.09
CA SER A 392 0.09 -6.20 26.27
C SER A 392 -0.40 -5.46 25.01
N LEU A 393 -0.02 -5.93 23.81
CA LEU A 393 -0.51 -5.38 22.55
C LEU A 393 -2.00 -5.68 22.34
N TYR A 394 -2.41 -6.91 22.65
CA TYR A 394 -3.83 -7.28 22.61
C TYR A 394 -4.67 -6.36 23.50
N GLN A 395 -4.25 -6.18 24.78
CA GLN A 395 -4.96 -5.31 25.69
C GLN A 395 -5.02 -3.85 25.21
N LEU A 396 -3.93 -3.33 24.66
CA LEU A 396 -3.91 -1.99 24.06
C LEU A 396 -4.98 -1.83 22.97
N LEU A 397 -5.11 -2.82 22.09
CA LEU A 397 -6.12 -2.80 21.02
C LEU A 397 -7.54 -2.94 21.57
N VAL A 398 -7.74 -3.75 22.63
CA VAL A 398 -9.03 -3.89 23.32
C VAL A 398 -9.47 -2.57 23.92
N ASP A 399 -8.56 -1.86 24.56
CA ASP A 399 -8.87 -0.60 25.27
C ASP A 399 -9.04 0.58 24.34
N SER A 400 -8.35 0.58 23.17
CA SER A 400 -8.26 1.73 22.29
C SER A 400 -9.27 1.76 21.15
N ILE A 401 -9.64 0.63 20.53
CA ILE A 401 -10.39 0.60 19.27
C ILE A 401 -11.85 0.20 19.51
N TYR A 402 -12.79 0.92 18.91
CA TYR A 402 -14.21 0.53 18.91
C TYR A 402 -14.41 -0.81 18.21
N GLU A 403 -15.46 -1.55 18.59
CA GLU A 403 -15.75 -2.88 18.02
C GLU A 403 -16.24 -2.85 16.56
N SER A 404 -16.82 -1.75 16.13
CA SER A 404 -17.33 -1.55 14.78
C SER A 404 -16.93 -0.17 14.25
N PRO A 405 -15.63 0.07 14.00
CA PRO A 405 -15.17 1.36 13.52
C PRO A 405 -15.54 1.54 12.05
N PRO A 406 -15.78 2.78 11.60
CA PRO A 406 -15.94 3.10 10.19
C PRO A 406 -14.62 2.87 9.42
N VAL A 407 -14.70 2.84 8.09
CA VAL A 407 -13.51 2.67 7.23
C VAL A 407 -12.68 3.94 7.20
N GLY A 408 -13.34 5.10 7.14
CA GLY A 408 -12.70 6.40 6.93
C GLY A 408 -12.33 7.11 8.22
N LEU A 409 -11.11 7.65 8.30
CA LEU A 409 -10.66 8.45 9.45
C LEU A 409 -11.55 9.69 9.70
N LYS A 410 -12.12 10.27 8.64
CA LYS A 410 -12.94 11.50 8.71
C LYS A 410 -14.30 11.29 9.39
N GLU A 411 -14.79 10.08 9.47
CA GLU A 411 -16.08 9.74 10.08
C GLU A 411 -16.03 9.84 11.61
N GLY A 412 -14.85 9.67 12.20
CA GLY A 412 -14.65 9.61 13.65
C GLY A 412 -15.04 8.26 14.23
N TYR A 413 -15.18 8.17 15.56
CA TYR A 413 -15.56 6.95 16.29
C TYR A 413 -14.62 5.74 16.02
N LEU A 414 -13.32 6.03 15.95
CA LEU A 414 -12.28 5.01 15.78
C LEU A 414 -11.71 4.57 17.13
N ILE A 415 -11.44 5.55 18.00
CA ILE A 415 -10.85 5.37 19.33
C ILE A 415 -11.95 5.41 20.38
N LYS A 416 -11.97 4.44 21.30
CA LYS A 416 -12.92 4.35 22.41
C LYS A 416 -12.89 5.57 23.32
N ASP A 417 -14.02 5.88 23.91
CA ASP A 417 -14.12 6.90 24.94
C ASP A 417 -13.40 6.44 26.21
N GLY A 418 -12.71 7.35 26.87
CA GLY A 418 -11.88 7.07 28.05
C GLY A 418 -10.45 6.61 27.75
N PHE A 419 -10.09 6.36 26.47
CA PHE A 419 -8.74 5.97 26.10
C PHE A 419 -7.76 7.16 26.06
N ASN A 420 -8.19 8.29 25.54
CA ASN A 420 -7.39 9.51 25.47
C ASN A 420 -8.22 10.71 25.88
N LYS A 421 -7.84 11.33 27.01
CA LYS A 421 -8.57 12.44 27.63
C LYS A 421 -8.68 13.66 26.71
N GLU A 422 -7.63 14.02 25.99
CA GLU A 422 -7.64 15.15 25.06
C GLU A 422 -8.60 14.92 23.89
N LEU A 423 -8.62 13.66 23.36
CA LEU A 423 -9.55 13.28 22.31
C LEU A 423 -11.01 13.29 22.81
N ASP A 424 -11.25 12.88 24.05
CA ASP A 424 -12.59 12.88 24.63
C ASP A 424 -13.09 14.32 24.81
N GLU A 425 -12.24 15.23 25.28
CA GLU A 425 -12.55 16.68 25.36
C GLU A 425 -12.91 17.25 23.97
N LEU A 426 -12.18 16.84 22.91
CA LEU A 426 -12.50 17.26 21.53
C LEU A 426 -13.81 16.67 21.01
N LYS A 427 -14.12 15.42 21.38
CA LYS A 427 -15.41 14.78 21.04
C LYS A 427 -16.58 15.48 21.74
N ASP A 428 -16.40 15.83 23.01
CA ASP A 428 -17.39 16.57 23.79
C ASP A 428 -17.63 17.96 23.22
N LEU A 429 -16.57 18.67 22.85
CA LEU A 429 -16.69 19.95 22.14
C LEU A 429 -17.43 19.82 20.79
N ARG A 430 -17.21 18.74 20.07
CA ARG A 430 -17.90 18.46 18.79
C ARG A 430 -19.38 18.12 18.98
N SER A 431 -19.73 17.31 19.98
CA SER A 431 -21.11 16.93 20.30
C SER A 431 -21.83 18.08 21.02
N GLY A 432 -21.19 18.66 22.04
CA GLY A 432 -21.71 19.80 22.80
C GLY A 432 -21.88 21.06 21.96
N GLY A 433 -21.11 21.23 20.88
CA GLY A 433 -21.29 22.34 19.93
C GLY A 433 -22.64 22.32 19.23
N LYS A 434 -23.23 21.16 18.94
CA LYS A 434 -24.60 21.07 18.41
C LYS A 434 -25.65 21.44 19.43
N ASP A 435 -25.50 20.97 20.68
CA ASP A 435 -26.39 21.25 21.78
C ASP A 435 -26.27 22.70 22.19
N PHE A 436 -25.06 23.26 22.22
CA PHE A 436 -24.83 24.69 22.46
C PHE A 436 -25.52 25.56 21.42
N ILE A 437 -25.41 25.22 20.11
CA ILE A 437 -26.08 25.96 19.04
C ILE A 437 -27.59 25.85 19.16
N SER A 438 -28.12 24.67 19.49
CA SER A 438 -29.55 24.46 19.70
C SER A 438 -30.07 25.22 20.89
N ASN A 439 -29.35 25.21 22.01
CA ASN A 439 -29.69 25.99 23.22
C ASN A 439 -29.56 27.49 22.97
N PHE A 440 -28.52 27.93 22.24
CA PHE A 440 -28.36 29.31 21.82
C PHE A 440 -29.51 29.77 20.92
N GLU A 441 -29.96 28.95 19.99
CA GLU A 441 -31.11 29.21 19.13
C GLU A 441 -32.39 29.41 19.96
N ILE A 442 -32.60 28.58 20.99
CA ILE A 442 -33.74 28.68 21.91
C ILE A 442 -33.65 29.98 22.72
N GLN A 443 -32.50 30.28 23.32
CA GLN A 443 -32.28 31.50 24.12
C GLN A 443 -32.48 32.77 23.28
N GLU A 444 -31.97 32.80 22.04
CA GLU A 444 -32.13 33.95 21.17
C GLU A 444 -33.57 34.11 20.67
N ARG A 445 -34.33 33.05 20.48
CA ARG A 445 -35.76 33.08 20.19
C ARG A 445 -36.54 33.69 21.37
N GLU A 446 -36.21 33.30 22.59
CA GLU A 446 -36.85 33.84 23.79
C GLU A 446 -36.48 35.32 24.00
N ARG A 447 -35.21 35.68 23.86
CA ARG A 447 -34.71 37.05 24.03
C ARG A 447 -35.29 38.02 23.00
N THR A 448 -35.42 37.57 21.73
CA THR A 448 -35.86 38.42 20.61
C THR A 448 -37.35 38.34 20.34
N GLY A 449 -38.04 37.35 20.87
CA GLY A 449 -39.44 37.06 20.53
C GLY A 449 -39.66 36.55 19.11
N ILE A 450 -38.60 36.26 18.34
CA ILE A 450 -38.66 35.85 16.95
C ILE A 450 -38.76 34.30 16.87
N LYS A 451 -39.97 33.78 16.72
CA LYS A 451 -40.25 32.34 16.71
C LYS A 451 -39.53 31.58 15.60
N ASN A 452 -39.25 32.23 14.46
CA ASN A 452 -38.65 31.59 13.27
C ASN A 452 -37.13 31.84 13.13
N LEU A 453 -36.46 32.28 14.19
CA LEU A 453 -35.01 32.43 14.22
C LEU A 453 -34.36 31.04 14.12
N LYS A 454 -33.37 30.91 13.23
CA LYS A 454 -32.58 29.72 13.05
C LYS A 454 -31.10 30.07 13.04
N VAL A 455 -30.27 29.16 13.57
CA VAL A 455 -28.82 29.24 13.44
C VAL A 455 -28.39 28.27 12.37
N GLY A 456 -27.79 28.80 11.29
CA GLY A 456 -27.27 28.01 10.17
C GLY A 456 -25.74 28.05 10.12
N PHE A 457 -25.15 27.14 9.38
CA PHE A 457 -23.71 27.12 9.10
C PHE A 457 -23.46 27.19 7.60
N ASN A 458 -22.56 28.07 7.20
CA ASN A 458 -22.10 28.20 5.83
C ASN A 458 -20.58 28.01 5.80
N LYS A 459 -20.07 27.18 4.88
CA LYS A 459 -18.63 26.89 4.75
C LYS A 459 -17.78 28.14 4.48
N VAL A 460 -18.34 29.19 3.90
CA VAL A 460 -17.62 30.44 3.56
C VAL A 460 -17.66 31.47 4.69
N PHE A 461 -18.81 31.59 5.39
CA PHE A 461 -19.05 32.65 6.37
C PHE A 461 -19.11 32.15 7.82
N GLY A 462 -19.05 30.84 8.05
CA GLY A 462 -19.20 30.25 9.38
C GLY A 462 -20.67 30.18 9.83
N TYR A 463 -20.89 30.25 11.13
CA TYR A 463 -22.23 30.29 11.70
C TYR A 463 -22.91 31.65 11.48
N TYR A 464 -24.20 31.61 11.17
CA TYR A 464 -25.02 32.80 10.95
C TYR A 464 -26.42 32.60 11.53
N ILE A 465 -27.06 33.70 11.91
CA ILE A 465 -28.44 33.71 12.36
C ILE A 465 -29.33 34.11 11.19
N GLU A 466 -30.34 33.31 10.89
CA GLU A 466 -31.33 33.54 9.86
C GLU A 466 -32.67 33.93 10.47
N ILE A 467 -33.24 35.04 10.01
CA ILE A 467 -34.58 35.50 10.38
C ILE A 467 -35.40 35.83 9.13
N SER A 468 -36.73 35.68 9.22
CA SER A 468 -37.62 36.04 8.11
C SER A 468 -37.74 37.58 7.98
N LYS A 469 -37.92 38.07 6.74
CA LYS A 469 -38.08 39.52 6.46
C LYS A 469 -39.19 40.18 7.30
N GLY A 470 -40.27 39.48 7.61
CA GLY A 470 -41.37 39.95 8.44
C GLY A 470 -41.00 40.13 9.91
N SER A 471 -39.91 39.57 10.36
CA SER A 471 -39.45 39.67 11.77
C SER A 471 -38.38 40.73 11.98
N LEU A 472 -37.97 41.48 10.94
CA LEU A 472 -36.92 42.51 11.00
C LEU A 472 -37.25 43.62 12.02
N GLN A 473 -38.54 43.92 12.23
CA GLN A 473 -38.98 44.93 13.19
C GLN A 473 -38.69 44.61 14.67
N PHE A 474 -38.39 43.36 14.97
CA PHE A 474 -38.05 42.91 16.32
C PHE A 474 -36.54 42.88 16.60
N VAL A 475 -35.73 43.26 15.61
CA VAL A 475 -34.26 43.31 15.74
C VAL A 475 -33.86 44.72 16.18
N THR A 476 -33.45 44.86 17.45
CA THR A 476 -33.11 46.16 18.07
C THR A 476 -31.68 46.60 17.78
N GLU A 477 -30.76 45.70 17.51
CA GLU A 477 -29.37 45.97 17.13
C GLU A 477 -28.89 45.01 16.05
N ILE A 478 -28.41 45.56 14.93
CA ILE A 478 -27.78 44.79 13.86
C ILE A 478 -26.26 44.86 14.05
N GLY A 479 -25.71 43.94 14.82
CA GLY A 479 -24.26 43.73 14.85
C GLY A 479 -23.84 42.97 13.61
N ARG A 480 -22.86 43.46 12.81
CA ARG A 480 -22.23 42.86 11.64
C ARG A 480 -23.14 41.95 10.78
N ALA A 481 -24.23 42.50 10.28
CA ALA A 481 -25.11 41.78 9.36
C ALA A 481 -24.66 42.03 7.93
N SER A 482 -24.38 40.96 7.17
CA SER A 482 -24.37 41.03 5.72
C SER A 482 -25.79 40.73 5.21
N CYS A 483 -26.58 41.77 4.89
CA CYS A 483 -27.81 41.61 4.14
C CYS A 483 -27.50 41.15 2.73
N ARG A 484 -27.80 39.91 2.40
CA ARG A 484 -27.92 39.48 1.00
C ARG A 484 -29.38 39.54 0.60
N GLU A 485 -29.75 40.56 -0.17
CA GLU A 485 -30.97 40.52 -0.93
C GLU A 485 -30.87 39.44 -2.00
N ARG A 486 -31.76 38.45 -1.91
CA ARG A 486 -32.07 37.62 -3.12
C ARG A 486 -33.27 38.32 -3.78
N VAL A 487 -33.05 38.85 -4.97
CA VAL A 487 -34.08 39.14 -5.94
C VAL A 487 -34.62 37.81 -6.50
#